data_b6f4058f9429aeaf3908e91ddacc7df1
#
_entry.id   b6f4058f9429aeaf3908e91ddacc7df1
#
_cell.length_a   1.000
_cell.length_b   1.000
_cell.length_c   1.000
_cell.angle_alpha   90.00
_cell.angle_beta   90.00
_cell.angle_gamma   90.00
#
_symmetry.space_group_name_H-M   'P 1'
#
loop_
_entity.id
_entity.type
_entity.pdbx_description
1 polymer ?
#
loop_
_entity_poly.entity_id
_entity_poly.type
_entity_poly.pdbx_seq_one_letter_code
_entity_poly.pdbx_strand_id
1 'polypeptide(L)' 'MTVSYKKLWKLLIDRDMKKKDLESAANVSHYTMNKLTHGENVTVDVLGRICKALNCSIDEIMEFVDD' A
#
# COMPACT_ATOMS: atom_id res chain seq x y z
N MET A 1 -16.23 -4.52 -9.26
CA MET A 1 -15.36 -3.50 -8.64
C MET A 1 -14.18 -4.16 -7.97
N THR A 2 -12.98 -3.67 -8.24
CA THR A 2 -11.74 -4.20 -7.68
C THR A 2 -10.97 -3.07 -6.99
N VAL A 3 -10.05 -3.46 -6.11
CA VAL A 3 -9.16 -2.51 -5.44
C VAL A 3 -7.89 -2.35 -6.28
N SER A 4 -7.38 -1.13 -6.34
CA SER A 4 -6.11 -0.84 -7.02
C SER A 4 -5.17 -0.13 -6.05
N TYR A 5 -3.91 -0.57 -6.01
CA TYR A 5 -2.87 0.05 -5.18
C TYR A 5 -1.81 0.77 -6.05
N LYS A 6 -2.15 1.10 -7.28
CA LYS A 6 -1.21 1.78 -8.18
C LYS A 6 -0.72 3.10 -7.60
N LYS A 7 -1.60 3.79 -6.88
CA LYS A 7 -1.23 5.05 -6.23
C LYS A 7 -0.13 4.84 -5.18
N LEU A 8 -0.20 3.73 -4.46
CA LEU A 8 0.82 3.40 -3.47
C LEU A 8 2.19 3.24 -4.12
N TRP A 9 2.25 2.52 -5.24
CA TRP A 9 3.52 2.30 -5.93
C TRP A 9 4.10 3.60 -6.47
N LYS A 10 3.26 4.48 -7.00
CA LYS A 10 3.69 5.81 -7.45
C LYS A 10 4.23 6.65 -6.30
N LEU A 11 3.56 6.58 -5.15
CA LEU A 11 3.98 7.32 -3.97
C LEU A 11 5.35 6.84 -3.47
N LEU A 12 5.58 5.53 -3.49
CA LEU A 12 6.90 4.98 -3.11
C LEU A 12 7.99 5.48 -4.04
N ILE A 13 7.72 5.50 -5.35
CA ILE A 13 8.68 6.01 -6.33
C ILE A 13 8.99 7.47 -6.05
N ASP A 14 7.98 8.29 -5.79
CA ASP A 14 8.15 9.71 -5.50
C ASP A 14 9.00 9.94 -4.24
N ARG A 15 9.00 8.99 -3.32
CA ARG A 15 9.74 9.10 -2.06
C ARG A 15 11.05 8.32 -2.07
N ASP A 16 11.46 7.80 -3.22
CA ASP A 16 12.66 6.97 -3.36
C ASP A 16 12.65 5.77 -2.40
N MET A 17 11.48 5.17 -2.21
CA MET A 17 11.32 4.01 -1.34
C MET A 17 11.08 2.75 -2.16
N LYS A 18 11.65 1.65 -1.69
CA LYS A 18 11.37 0.33 -2.23
C LYS A 18 10.29 -0.34 -1.38
N LYS A 19 9.67 -1.39 -1.93
CA LYS A 19 8.66 -2.17 -1.17
C LYS A 19 9.23 -2.68 0.15
N LYS A 20 10.50 -3.08 0.14
CA LYS A 20 11.20 -3.56 1.33
C LYS A 20 11.27 -2.49 2.42
N ASP A 21 11.50 -1.25 2.01
CA ASP A 21 11.54 -0.13 2.94
C ASP A 21 10.17 0.09 3.58
N LEU A 22 9.12 -0.07 2.80
CA LEU A 22 7.75 0.07 3.30
C LEU A 22 7.41 -1.04 4.28
N GLU A 23 7.86 -2.29 4.00
CA GLU A 23 7.64 -3.41 4.92
C GLU A 23 8.18 -3.07 6.30
N SER A 24 9.40 -2.54 6.36
CA SER A 24 10.02 -2.15 7.63
C SER A 24 9.32 -0.97 8.28
N ALA A 25 9.03 0.07 7.51
CA ALA A 25 8.44 1.30 8.03
C ALA A 25 7.03 1.09 8.57
N ALA A 26 6.23 0.28 7.90
CA ALA A 26 4.83 0.02 8.27
C ALA A 26 4.66 -1.23 9.12
N ASN A 27 5.74 -1.97 9.36
CA ASN A 27 5.70 -3.25 10.07
C ASN A 27 4.71 -4.22 9.41
N VAL A 28 4.82 -4.36 8.10
CA VAL A 28 3.98 -5.22 7.28
C VAL A 28 4.79 -6.42 6.83
N SER A 29 4.21 -7.62 6.92
CA SER A 29 4.91 -8.83 6.52
C SER A 29 5.13 -8.89 5.01
N HIS A 30 6.12 -9.67 4.60
CA HIS A 30 6.37 -9.92 3.18
C HIS A 30 5.16 -10.57 2.50
N TYR A 31 4.48 -11.46 3.22
CA TYR A 31 3.26 -12.10 2.74
C TYR A 31 2.19 -11.07 2.40
N THR A 32 1.97 -10.11 3.30
CA THR A 32 0.99 -9.05 3.09
C THR A 32 1.43 -8.12 1.95
N MET A 33 2.72 -7.84 1.84
CA MET A 33 3.25 -7.03 0.75
C MET A 33 2.99 -7.69 -0.61
N ASN A 34 3.11 -9.02 -0.68
CA ASN A 34 2.80 -9.76 -1.90
C ASN A 34 1.32 -9.65 -2.27
N LYS A 35 0.44 -9.65 -1.27
CA LYS A 35 -0.99 -9.43 -1.53
C LYS A 35 -1.24 -8.06 -2.15
N LEU A 36 -0.59 -7.04 -1.63
CA LEU A 36 -0.68 -5.68 -2.18
C LEU A 36 -0.18 -5.65 -3.62
N THR A 37 0.94 -6.32 -3.88
CA THR A 37 1.53 -6.40 -5.22
C THR A 37 0.58 -7.03 -6.22
N HIS A 38 -0.19 -8.02 -5.79
CA HIS A 38 -1.14 -8.73 -6.66
C HIS A 38 -2.54 -8.11 -6.68
N GLY A 39 -2.73 -6.97 -6.02
CA GLY A 39 -4.03 -6.30 -5.99
C GLY A 39 -5.07 -7.01 -5.15
N GLU A 40 -4.65 -7.83 -4.19
CA GLU A 40 -5.55 -8.57 -3.32
C GLU A 40 -5.98 -7.72 -2.13
N ASN A 41 -7.08 -8.13 -1.51
CA ASN A 41 -7.59 -7.44 -0.34
C ASN A 41 -6.67 -7.64 0.87
N VAL A 42 -6.47 -6.58 1.63
CA VAL A 42 -5.74 -6.63 2.89
C VAL A 42 -6.61 -5.99 3.96
N THR A 43 -6.21 -6.13 5.22
CA THR A 43 -7.00 -5.59 6.32
C THR A 43 -6.90 -4.07 6.39
N VAL A 44 -7.91 -3.45 6.98
CA VAL A 44 -7.91 -2.00 7.23
C VAL A 44 -6.73 -1.63 8.14
N ASP A 45 -6.38 -2.51 9.08
CA ASP A 45 -5.23 -2.29 9.96
C ASP A 45 -3.94 -2.13 9.16
N VAL A 46 -3.71 -2.98 8.16
CA VAL A 46 -2.54 -2.88 7.28
C VAL A 46 -2.54 -1.55 6.54
N LEU A 47 -3.68 -1.16 5.98
CA LEU A 47 -3.79 0.09 5.27
C LEU A 47 -3.51 1.29 6.17
N GLY A 48 -4.02 1.24 7.40
CA GLY A 48 -3.76 2.28 8.39
C GLY A 48 -2.28 2.41 8.75
N ARG A 49 -1.59 1.28 8.91
CA ARG A 49 -0.15 1.28 9.19
C ARG A 49 0.64 1.90 8.04
N ILE A 50 0.26 1.59 6.81
CA ILE A 50 0.91 2.16 5.63
C ILE A 50 0.71 3.67 5.57
N CYS A 51 -0.53 4.12 5.80
CA CYS A 51 -0.85 5.55 5.82
C CYS A 51 -0.04 6.28 6.88
N LYS A 52 0.07 5.69 8.07
CA LYS A 52 0.86 6.28 9.16
C LYS A 52 2.33 6.34 8.80
N ALA A 53 2.88 5.27 8.23
CA ALA A 53 4.29 5.20 7.87
C ALA A 53 4.65 6.25 6.79
N LEU A 54 3.73 6.48 5.85
CA LEU A 54 3.95 7.41 4.75
C LEU A 54 3.38 8.81 5.02
N ASN A 55 2.74 8.99 6.16
CA ASN A 55 2.10 10.25 6.54
C ASN A 55 1.16 10.74 5.44
N CYS A 56 0.22 9.89 5.04
CA CYS A 56 -0.71 10.17 3.96
C CYS A 56 -2.10 9.66 4.30
N SER A 57 -3.09 9.99 3.46
CA SER A 57 -4.45 9.50 3.61
C SER A 57 -4.68 8.26 2.75
N ILE A 58 -5.76 7.55 3.03
CA ILE A 58 -6.06 6.27 2.36
C ILE A 58 -6.25 6.44 0.85
N ASP A 59 -6.83 7.54 0.42
CA ASP A 59 -7.07 7.81 -1.00
C ASP A 59 -5.78 8.07 -1.78
N GLU A 60 -4.67 8.29 -1.09
CA GLU A 60 -3.37 8.47 -1.72
C GLU A 60 -2.67 7.15 -2.02
N ILE A 61 -3.18 6.03 -1.48
CA ILE A 61 -2.55 4.72 -1.65
C ILE A 61 -3.43 3.69 -2.34
N MET A 62 -4.74 3.91 -2.36
CA MET A 62 -5.64 2.94 -3.00
C MET A 62 -6.86 3.63 -3.59
N GLU A 63 -7.51 2.92 -4.48
CA GLU A 63 -8.80 3.34 -5.02
C GLU A 63 -9.58 2.10 -5.47
N PHE A 64 -10.89 2.27 -5.63
CA PHE A 64 -11.72 1.23 -6.22
C PHE A 64 -11.88 1.55 -7.70
N VAL A 65 -11.75 0.53 -8.53
CA VAL A 65 -11.91 0.68 -9.98
C VAL A 65 -13.01 -0.26 -10.46
N ASP A 66 -13.78 0.21 -11.43
CA ASP A 66 -14.80 -0.62 -12.06
C ASP A 66 -14.16 -1.47 -13.14
N ASP A 67 -14.60 -2.71 -13.22
CA ASP A 67 -14.10 -3.65 -14.21
C ASP A 67 -14.77 -3.43 -15.57
#